data_dc45dc40277c57770a222e8f67c72d33
#
_entry.id   dc45dc40277c57770a222e8f67c72d33
#
_cell.length_a   1.000
_cell.length_b   1.000
_cell.length_c   1.000
_cell.angle_alpha   90.00
_cell.angle_beta   90.00
_cell.angle_gamma   90.00
#
_symmetry.space_group_name_H-M   'P 1'
#
loop_
_entity.id
_entity.type
_entity.pdbx_description
1 polymer ?
#
loop_
_entity_poly.entity_id
_entity_poly.type
_entity_poly.pdbx_seq_one_letter_code
_entity_poly.pdbx_strand_id
1 'polypeptide(L)'
;MMDATTLKVWLLNQVNSCPWQCTLLLSLGALTFARFTFKTLVVFFQTFILSGTHLEKFGAKKGAWAVVTGASDGIGREFAIQLGSAGFNVLLVARNGTMLNDVAAEIATKTKSAVETKIYLIDFAKNDDLKYDGLKALIHTLDVGVLVNNVGKSHVMPTDFAETMEQENADIVAINVNATIRVTHAVLPGMIQRKRGLVLNLGSFAGLVPSPMLATYSGTKAFLETFTSALADEVRSHGILVQHLNTYFVVSKMSNIRRTSALIPSPASYVRACLSKIGFSCGAALTGRPGTLTAFWSHALLDYIMHVIGWKSQFITYTHSLHKDIRRRALRKQEREAKKQ
;
A
#
# COMPACT_ATOMS: atom_id res chain seq x y z
N MET A 1 51.61 -9.76 -2.57
CA MET A 1 50.41 -9.67 -3.44
C MET A 1 50.58 -10.73 -4.53
N MET A 2 49.71 -11.74 -4.60
CA MET A 2 49.74 -12.71 -5.70
C MET A 2 49.39 -11.98 -7.00
N ASP A 3 50.16 -12.20 -8.06
CA ASP A 3 49.79 -11.69 -9.37
C ASP A 3 48.63 -12.49 -9.98
N ALA A 4 47.96 -11.93 -10.99
CA ALA A 4 46.80 -12.52 -11.61
C ALA A 4 47.08 -13.91 -12.22
N THR A 5 48.32 -14.17 -12.66
CA THR A 5 48.78 -15.43 -13.27
C THR A 5 48.93 -16.49 -12.19
N THR A 6 49.55 -16.19 -11.09
CA THR A 6 49.74 -17.08 -9.93
C THR A 6 48.37 -17.44 -9.30
N LEU A 7 47.43 -16.47 -9.19
CA LEU A 7 46.08 -16.73 -8.72
C LEU A 7 45.35 -17.67 -9.65
N LYS A 8 45.45 -17.50 -10.96
CA LYS A 8 44.79 -18.35 -11.96
C LYS A 8 45.30 -19.79 -11.89
N VAL A 9 46.63 -19.99 -11.80
CA VAL A 9 47.26 -21.32 -11.68
C VAL A 9 46.80 -21.99 -10.37
N TRP A 10 46.81 -21.25 -9.26
CA TRP A 10 46.36 -21.74 -7.97
C TRP A 10 44.88 -22.20 -8.02
N LEU A 11 43.99 -21.38 -8.61
CA LEU A 11 42.58 -21.72 -8.78
C LEU A 11 42.40 -22.98 -9.63
N LEU A 12 43.11 -23.11 -10.75
CA LEU A 12 43.04 -24.29 -11.61
C LEU A 12 43.51 -25.55 -10.88
N ASN A 13 44.55 -25.45 -10.06
CA ASN A 13 45.04 -26.58 -9.25
C ASN A 13 44.00 -26.99 -8.18
N GLN A 14 43.32 -26.03 -7.55
CA GLN A 14 42.24 -26.32 -6.60
C GLN A 14 41.05 -27.00 -7.28
N VAL A 15 40.65 -26.54 -8.47
CA VAL A 15 39.58 -27.17 -9.27
C VAL A 15 39.90 -28.61 -9.61
N ASN A 16 41.14 -28.87 -10.00
CA ASN A 16 41.59 -30.23 -10.38
C ASN A 16 41.75 -31.18 -9.17
N SER A 17 42.11 -30.69 -8.00
CA SER A 17 42.26 -31.50 -6.79
C SER A 17 40.92 -31.83 -6.10
N CYS A 18 39.89 -31.00 -6.29
CA CYS A 18 38.56 -31.20 -5.69
C CYS A 18 37.41 -31.00 -6.68
N PRO A 19 37.31 -31.75 -7.76
CA PRO A 19 36.38 -31.49 -8.87
C PRO A 19 34.91 -31.53 -8.46
N TRP A 20 34.53 -32.40 -7.55
CA TRP A 20 33.13 -32.49 -7.10
C TRP A 20 32.71 -31.27 -6.25
N GLN A 21 33.59 -30.73 -5.40
CA GLN A 21 33.33 -29.54 -4.63
C GLN A 21 33.20 -28.30 -5.53
N CYS A 22 34.08 -28.18 -6.52
CA CYS A 22 34.02 -27.11 -7.52
C CYS A 22 32.73 -27.19 -8.36
N THR A 23 32.35 -28.40 -8.79
CA THR A 23 31.08 -28.64 -9.51
C THR A 23 29.88 -28.24 -8.66
N LEU A 24 29.87 -28.61 -7.37
CA LEU A 24 28.81 -28.21 -6.43
C LEU A 24 28.71 -26.69 -6.29
N LEU A 25 29.84 -26.00 -6.05
CA LEU A 25 29.90 -24.56 -5.91
C LEU A 25 29.44 -23.82 -7.17
N LEU A 26 29.90 -24.29 -8.35
CA LEU A 26 29.46 -23.72 -9.63
C LEU A 26 27.96 -23.93 -9.87
N SER A 27 27.45 -25.12 -9.55
CA SER A 27 26.03 -25.43 -9.68
C SER A 27 25.17 -24.59 -8.75
N LEU A 28 25.57 -24.39 -7.49
CA LEU A 28 24.90 -23.51 -6.54
C LEU A 28 24.97 -22.04 -7.00
N GLY A 29 26.12 -21.60 -7.49
CA GLY A 29 26.30 -20.27 -8.05
C GLY A 29 25.40 -20.04 -9.28
N ALA A 30 25.39 -20.98 -10.22
CA ALA A 30 24.53 -20.92 -11.40
C ALA A 30 23.04 -20.90 -11.04
N LEU A 31 22.61 -21.75 -10.10
CA LEU A 31 21.22 -21.77 -9.61
C LEU A 31 20.82 -20.45 -8.95
N THR A 32 21.71 -19.90 -8.11
CA THR A 32 21.49 -18.61 -7.44
C THR A 32 21.37 -17.47 -8.46
N PHE A 33 22.27 -17.45 -9.45
CA PHE A 33 22.25 -16.48 -10.54
C PHE A 33 21.00 -16.60 -11.40
N ALA A 34 20.62 -17.82 -11.77
CA ALA A 34 19.40 -18.10 -12.55
C ALA A 34 18.14 -17.64 -11.78
N ARG A 35 18.06 -17.94 -10.48
CA ARG A 35 16.96 -17.49 -9.61
C ARG A 35 16.91 -15.95 -9.49
N PHE A 36 18.06 -15.31 -9.32
CA PHE A 36 18.15 -13.85 -9.28
C PHE A 36 17.68 -13.22 -10.60
N THR A 37 18.19 -13.72 -11.73
CA THR A 37 17.82 -13.24 -13.07
C THR A 37 16.32 -13.43 -13.33
N PHE A 38 15.78 -14.62 -13.04
CA PHE A 38 14.36 -14.89 -13.17
C PHE A 38 13.52 -13.93 -12.34
N LYS A 39 13.87 -13.72 -11.07
CA LYS A 39 13.19 -12.77 -10.19
C LYS A 39 13.23 -11.35 -10.73
N THR A 40 14.38 -10.89 -11.21
CA THR A 40 14.56 -9.56 -11.81
C THR A 40 13.67 -9.38 -13.03
N LEU A 41 13.63 -10.37 -13.92
CA LEU A 41 12.77 -10.36 -15.10
C LEU A 41 11.29 -10.32 -14.74
N VAL A 42 10.84 -11.12 -13.76
CA VAL A 42 9.44 -11.09 -13.29
C VAL A 42 9.06 -9.70 -12.77
N VAL A 43 9.90 -9.10 -11.92
CA VAL A 43 9.66 -7.73 -11.42
C VAL A 43 9.62 -6.72 -12.56
N PHE A 44 10.56 -6.81 -13.51
CA PHE A 44 10.62 -5.91 -14.67
C PHE A 44 9.36 -6.03 -15.52
N PHE A 45 8.99 -7.24 -15.94
CA PHE A 45 7.82 -7.45 -16.80
C PHE A 45 6.52 -7.03 -16.11
N GLN A 46 6.32 -7.40 -14.84
CA GLN A 46 5.11 -7.00 -14.11
C GLN A 46 5.04 -5.48 -13.92
N THR A 47 6.17 -4.82 -13.65
CA THR A 47 6.18 -3.38 -13.38
C THR A 47 6.02 -2.55 -14.64
N PHE A 48 6.68 -2.92 -15.76
CA PHE A 48 6.79 -2.04 -16.91
C PHE A 48 5.97 -2.50 -18.12
N ILE A 49 5.78 -3.80 -18.32
CA ILE A 49 5.24 -4.35 -19.58
C ILE A 49 3.80 -4.87 -19.40
N LEU A 50 3.56 -5.71 -18.40
CA LEU A 50 2.28 -6.40 -18.28
C LEU A 50 1.20 -5.47 -17.70
N SER A 51 -0.02 -5.57 -18.22
CA SER A 51 -1.21 -4.92 -17.69
C SER A 51 -1.93 -5.86 -16.74
N GLY A 52 -2.42 -5.32 -15.61
CA GLY A 52 -3.16 -6.06 -14.61
C GLY A 52 -4.57 -6.45 -15.04
N THR A 53 -5.34 -6.99 -14.11
CA THR A 53 -6.72 -7.40 -14.32
C THR A 53 -7.61 -6.19 -14.63
N HIS A 54 -8.37 -6.26 -15.70
CA HIS A 54 -9.31 -5.22 -16.09
C HIS A 54 -10.42 -5.04 -15.05
N LEU A 55 -10.76 -3.79 -14.73
CA LEU A 55 -11.75 -3.43 -13.72
C LEU A 55 -13.18 -3.91 -14.07
N GLU A 56 -13.47 -4.18 -15.34
CA GLU A 56 -14.74 -4.77 -15.80
C GLU A 56 -15.01 -6.16 -15.20
N LYS A 57 -13.95 -6.89 -14.83
CA LYS A 57 -14.07 -8.16 -14.08
C LYS A 57 -14.75 -7.95 -12.72
N PHE A 58 -14.58 -6.79 -12.11
CA PHE A 58 -15.15 -6.44 -10.82
C PHE A 58 -16.47 -5.65 -10.93
N GLY A 59 -16.99 -5.47 -12.15
CA GLY A 59 -18.30 -4.87 -12.40
C GLY A 59 -18.28 -3.41 -12.88
N ALA A 60 -17.13 -2.86 -13.28
CA ALA A 60 -17.09 -1.57 -13.97
C ALA A 60 -18.02 -1.55 -15.18
N LYS A 61 -18.73 -0.45 -15.40
CA LYS A 61 -19.74 -0.27 -16.48
C LYS A 61 -20.95 -1.23 -16.42
N LYS A 62 -21.13 -1.95 -15.28
CA LYS A 62 -22.22 -2.90 -15.07
C LYS A 62 -23.09 -2.53 -13.86
N GLY A 63 -23.01 -1.27 -13.40
CA GLY A 63 -23.77 -0.78 -12.25
C GLY A 63 -23.19 -1.14 -10.88
N ALA A 64 -22.01 -1.79 -10.82
CA ALA A 64 -21.38 -2.12 -9.55
C ALA A 64 -20.83 -0.87 -8.85
N TRP A 65 -20.71 -0.98 -7.52
CA TRP A 65 -20.25 0.08 -6.64
C TRP A 65 -18.79 -0.11 -6.21
N ALA A 66 -18.08 1.00 -6.12
CA ALA A 66 -16.80 1.10 -5.44
C ALA A 66 -17.01 1.82 -4.09
N VAL A 67 -16.63 1.19 -3.00
CA VAL A 67 -16.62 1.79 -1.66
C VAL A 67 -15.22 2.30 -1.37
N VAL A 68 -15.06 3.60 -1.07
CA VAL A 68 -13.76 4.20 -0.80
C VAL A 68 -13.78 4.90 0.56
N THR A 69 -12.97 4.37 1.51
CA THR A 69 -12.79 5.01 2.82
C THR A 69 -11.70 6.07 2.77
N GLY A 70 -11.90 7.19 3.50
CA GLY A 70 -10.97 8.33 3.42
C GLY A 70 -10.99 9.01 2.05
N ALA A 71 -12.18 9.04 1.40
CA ALA A 71 -12.36 9.52 0.02
C ALA A 71 -12.26 11.05 -0.13
N SER A 72 -12.12 11.81 0.95
CA SER A 72 -12.18 13.27 0.92
C SER A 72 -10.91 13.95 0.37
N ASP A 73 -9.75 13.31 0.41
CA ASP A 73 -8.47 13.93 0.01
C ASP A 73 -7.42 12.89 -0.42
N GLY A 74 -6.37 13.36 -1.09
CA GLY A 74 -5.17 12.59 -1.40
C GLY A 74 -5.44 11.32 -2.23
N ILE A 75 -4.90 10.20 -1.78
CA ILE A 75 -4.97 8.91 -2.49
C ILE A 75 -6.42 8.41 -2.57
N GLY A 76 -7.20 8.53 -1.48
CA GLY A 76 -8.59 8.08 -1.44
C GLY A 76 -9.50 8.85 -2.41
N ARG A 77 -9.33 10.18 -2.47
CA ARG A 77 -10.01 11.02 -3.46
C ARG A 77 -9.70 10.57 -4.88
N GLU A 78 -8.44 10.31 -5.19
CA GLU A 78 -8.06 9.87 -6.53
C GLU A 78 -8.58 8.46 -6.86
N PHE A 79 -8.61 7.53 -5.90
CA PHE A 79 -9.28 6.24 -6.11
C PHE A 79 -10.76 6.42 -6.44
N ALA A 80 -11.48 7.27 -5.71
CA ALA A 80 -12.89 7.54 -5.97
C ALA A 80 -13.10 8.10 -7.38
N ILE A 81 -12.32 9.08 -7.80
CA ILE A 81 -12.41 9.71 -9.11
C ILE A 81 -12.07 8.71 -10.23
N GLN A 82 -10.98 7.97 -10.11
CA GLN A 82 -10.54 7.06 -11.17
C GLN A 82 -11.44 5.82 -11.28
N LEU A 83 -11.98 5.31 -10.16
CA LEU A 83 -12.98 4.23 -10.18
C LEU A 83 -14.31 4.70 -10.77
N GLY A 84 -14.77 5.92 -10.43
CA GLY A 84 -15.91 6.54 -11.09
C GLY A 84 -15.70 6.67 -12.61
N SER A 85 -14.54 7.19 -13.02
CA SER A 85 -14.16 7.31 -14.44
C SER A 85 -14.05 5.95 -15.15
N ALA A 86 -13.76 4.88 -14.43
CA ALA A 86 -13.76 3.51 -14.95
C ALA A 86 -15.18 2.92 -15.09
N GLY A 87 -16.22 3.60 -14.60
CA GLY A 87 -17.62 3.21 -14.72
C GLY A 87 -18.20 2.47 -13.51
N PHE A 88 -17.64 2.67 -12.32
CA PHE A 88 -18.28 2.28 -11.06
C PHE A 88 -19.14 3.41 -10.51
N ASN A 89 -20.27 3.09 -9.90
CA ASN A 89 -20.89 3.97 -8.92
C ASN A 89 -19.98 4.05 -7.69
N VAL A 90 -19.96 5.18 -6.96
CA VAL A 90 -18.99 5.38 -5.89
C VAL A 90 -19.66 5.73 -4.58
N LEU A 91 -19.41 4.95 -3.53
CA LEU A 91 -19.75 5.29 -2.15
C LEU A 91 -18.53 5.95 -1.50
N LEU A 92 -18.65 7.25 -1.27
CA LEU A 92 -17.63 8.10 -0.67
C LEU A 92 -17.79 8.10 0.86
N VAL A 93 -16.79 7.57 1.58
CA VAL A 93 -16.86 7.41 3.04
C VAL A 93 -15.73 8.20 3.71
N ALA A 94 -16.08 9.27 4.45
CA ALA A 94 -15.15 10.04 5.29
C ALA A 94 -15.93 10.91 6.29
N ARG A 95 -15.20 11.72 7.09
CA ARG A 95 -15.81 12.59 8.12
C ARG A 95 -16.18 13.99 7.63
N ASN A 96 -15.59 14.47 6.54
CA ASN A 96 -15.81 15.84 6.04
C ASN A 96 -16.77 15.82 4.85
N GLY A 97 -18.04 16.21 5.11
CA GLY A 97 -19.10 16.21 4.12
C GLY A 97 -18.86 17.19 2.97
N THR A 98 -18.37 18.40 3.26
CA THR A 98 -18.09 19.40 2.23
C THR A 98 -17.10 18.88 1.20
N MET A 99 -15.96 18.36 1.66
CA MET A 99 -14.95 17.79 0.75
C MET A 99 -15.46 16.56 -0.02
N LEU A 100 -16.36 15.74 0.57
CA LEU A 100 -16.97 14.62 -0.15
C LEU A 100 -17.94 15.11 -1.24
N ASN A 101 -18.68 16.18 -1.00
CA ASN A 101 -19.53 16.80 -2.02
C ASN A 101 -18.68 17.34 -3.19
N ASP A 102 -17.53 17.96 -2.91
CA ASP A 102 -16.60 18.41 -3.95
C ASP A 102 -16.11 17.23 -4.82
N VAL A 103 -15.76 16.11 -4.18
CA VAL A 103 -15.35 14.90 -4.89
C VAL A 103 -16.49 14.31 -5.72
N ALA A 104 -17.72 14.27 -5.18
CA ALA A 104 -18.89 13.80 -5.91
C ALA A 104 -19.18 14.66 -7.14
N ALA A 105 -19.11 15.99 -7.00
CA ALA A 105 -19.29 16.92 -8.10
C ALA A 105 -18.22 16.74 -9.20
N GLU A 106 -16.96 16.51 -8.79
CA GLU A 106 -15.88 16.24 -9.76
C GLU A 106 -16.09 14.91 -10.48
N ILE A 107 -16.53 13.85 -9.80
CA ILE A 107 -16.88 12.57 -10.44
C ILE A 107 -18.01 12.79 -11.43
N ALA A 108 -19.08 13.47 -11.06
CA ALA A 108 -20.20 13.77 -11.94
C ALA A 108 -19.76 14.53 -13.20
N THR A 109 -18.90 15.53 -13.03
CA THR A 109 -18.35 16.30 -14.17
C THR A 109 -17.52 15.43 -15.09
N LYS A 110 -16.59 14.63 -14.56
CA LYS A 110 -15.68 13.80 -15.35
C LYS A 110 -16.40 12.65 -16.08
N THR A 111 -17.45 12.13 -15.49
CA THR A 111 -18.24 11.02 -16.04
C THR A 111 -19.48 11.49 -16.80
N LYS A 112 -19.70 12.80 -16.93
CA LYS A 112 -20.93 13.40 -17.47
C LYS A 112 -22.18 12.81 -16.81
N SER A 113 -22.12 12.62 -15.48
CA SER A 113 -23.17 12.01 -14.65
C SER A 113 -23.57 10.57 -15.06
N ALA A 114 -22.69 9.84 -15.73
CA ALA A 114 -22.95 8.46 -16.13
C ALA A 114 -22.87 7.46 -14.99
N VAL A 115 -22.38 7.87 -13.80
CA VAL A 115 -22.27 7.04 -12.59
C VAL A 115 -22.90 7.76 -11.41
N GLU A 116 -23.44 6.98 -10.48
CA GLU A 116 -24.04 7.47 -9.24
C GLU A 116 -22.99 7.62 -8.16
N THR A 117 -23.13 8.63 -7.30
CA THR A 117 -22.32 8.81 -6.09
C THR A 117 -23.22 8.85 -4.86
N LYS A 118 -22.78 8.18 -3.78
CA LYS A 118 -23.37 8.27 -2.44
C LYS A 118 -22.33 8.71 -1.44
N ILE A 119 -22.75 9.43 -0.41
CA ILE A 119 -21.87 9.92 0.65
C ILE A 119 -22.33 9.32 1.98
N TYR A 120 -21.36 8.82 2.75
CA TYR A 120 -21.58 8.38 4.12
C TYR A 120 -20.59 9.05 5.08
N LEU A 121 -21.13 9.75 6.10
CA LEU A 121 -20.31 10.48 7.06
C LEU A 121 -20.02 9.64 8.29
N ILE A 122 -18.73 9.32 8.48
CA ILE A 122 -18.25 8.60 9.66
C ILE A 122 -16.87 9.13 10.08
N ASP A 123 -16.68 9.35 11.38
CA ASP A 123 -15.38 9.55 11.98
C ASP A 123 -14.88 8.24 12.57
N PHE A 124 -13.96 7.59 11.87
CA PHE A 124 -13.43 6.29 12.25
C PHE A 124 -12.65 6.29 13.58
N ALA A 125 -12.17 7.46 14.04
CA ALA A 125 -11.51 7.58 15.35
C ALA A 125 -12.46 7.33 16.52
N LYS A 126 -13.74 7.67 16.35
CA LYS A 126 -14.75 7.49 17.41
C LYS A 126 -15.18 6.04 17.62
N ASN A 127 -14.88 5.16 16.66
CA ASN A 127 -15.27 3.75 16.67
C ASN A 127 -16.76 3.52 17.03
N ASP A 128 -17.63 4.41 16.56
CA ASP A 128 -19.06 4.47 16.87
C ASP A 128 -19.82 3.32 16.19
N ASP A 129 -20.36 2.43 16.99
CA ASP A 129 -21.08 1.23 16.51
C ASP A 129 -22.30 1.57 15.67
N LEU A 130 -23.09 2.59 16.06
CA LEU A 130 -24.27 2.99 15.31
C LEU A 130 -23.91 3.50 13.90
N LYS A 131 -22.80 4.23 13.79
CA LYS A 131 -22.30 4.68 12.49
C LYS A 131 -21.80 3.50 11.63
N TYR A 132 -21.15 2.51 12.22
CA TYR A 132 -20.75 1.32 11.48
C TYR A 132 -21.96 0.47 11.06
N ASP A 133 -22.97 0.32 11.90
CA ASP A 133 -24.19 -0.43 11.57
C ASP A 133 -24.97 0.27 10.45
N GLY A 134 -25.07 1.60 10.48
CA GLY A 134 -25.65 2.38 9.39
C GLY A 134 -24.86 2.25 8.08
N LEU A 135 -23.53 2.25 8.13
CA LEU A 135 -22.68 2.01 6.95
C LEU A 135 -22.89 0.59 6.40
N LYS A 136 -22.92 -0.40 7.28
CA LYS A 136 -23.17 -1.81 6.92
C LYS A 136 -24.54 -1.97 6.26
N ALA A 137 -25.59 -1.39 6.83
CA ALA A 137 -26.94 -1.42 6.26
C ALA A 137 -26.95 -0.81 4.84
N LEU A 138 -26.30 0.35 4.64
CA LEU A 138 -26.17 0.95 3.31
C LEU A 138 -25.40 0.04 2.34
N ILE A 139 -24.27 -0.50 2.74
CA ILE A 139 -23.45 -1.41 1.92
C ILE A 139 -24.26 -2.63 1.46
N HIS A 140 -25.10 -3.20 2.31
CA HIS A 140 -25.92 -4.37 1.96
C HIS A 140 -26.97 -4.09 0.86
N THR A 141 -27.30 -2.81 0.61
CA THR A 141 -28.19 -2.44 -0.51
C THR A 141 -27.46 -2.29 -1.84
N LEU A 142 -26.13 -2.40 -1.85
CA LEU A 142 -25.28 -2.10 -3.01
C LEU A 142 -24.63 -3.35 -3.58
N ASP A 143 -24.50 -3.42 -4.90
CA ASP A 143 -23.64 -4.41 -5.56
C ASP A 143 -22.18 -3.95 -5.50
N VAL A 144 -21.51 -4.15 -4.36
CA VAL A 144 -20.12 -3.72 -4.19
C VAL A 144 -19.18 -4.64 -4.93
N GLY A 145 -18.52 -4.10 -5.97
CA GLY A 145 -17.49 -4.78 -6.75
C GLY A 145 -16.05 -4.45 -6.30
N VAL A 146 -15.86 -3.26 -5.72
CA VAL A 146 -14.53 -2.81 -5.25
C VAL A 146 -14.65 -2.19 -3.86
N LEU A 147 -13.73 -2.56 -2.95
CA LEU A 147 -13.51 -1.90 -1.67
C LEU A 147 -12.10 -1.33 -1.63
N VAL A 148 -11.95 -0.05 -1.31
CA VAL A 148 -10.66 0.60 -1.06
C VAL A 148 -10.61 1.03 0.41
N ASN A 149 -9.93 0.25 1.24
CA ASN A 149 -9.60 0.60 2.61
C ASN A 149 -8.38 1.55 2.60
N ASN A 150 -8.66 2.83 2.44
CA ASN A 150 -7.64 3.86 2.31
C ASN A 150 -7.59 4.77 3.54
N VAL A 151 -8.66 4.88 4.33
CA VAL A 151 -8.62 5.72 5.54
C VAL A 151 -7.41 5.34 6.40
N GLY A 152 -6.70 6.35 6.89
CA GLY A 152 -5.53 6.14 7.72
C GLY A 152 -5.14 7.40 8.50
N LYS A 153 -4.44 7.19 9.60
CA LYS A 153 -3.86 8.23 10.45
C LYS A 153 -2.43 7.81 10.81
N SER A 154 -1.51 8.77 10.79
CA SER A 154 -0.16 8.64 11.34
C SER A 154 0.00 9.59 12.53
N HIS A 155 1.11 9.50 13.25
CA HIS A 155 1.47 10.50 14.25
C HIS A 155 1.56 11.89 13.61
N VAL A 156 1.23 12.93 14.39
CA VAL A 156 1.33 14.34 13.94
C VAL A 156 2.76 14.68 13.54
N MET A 157 3.73 14.15 14.29
CA MET A 157 5.15 14.17 13.98
C MET A 157 5.83 12.91 14.54
N PRO A 158 7.00 12.52 14.05
CA PRO A 158 7.76 11.44 14.67
C PRO A 158 8.02 11.74 16.14
N THR A 159 7.65 10.80 17.03
CA THR A 159 7.71 10.98 18.48
C THR A 159 8.13 9.68 19.14
N ASP A 160 9.05 9.74 20.10
CA ASP A 160 9.44 8.56 20.88
C ASP A 160 8.22 8.00 21.60
N PHE A 161 8.06 6.67 21.60
CA PHE A 161 6.81 6.04 22.04
C PHE A 161 6.39 6.45 23.46
N ALA A 162 7.35 6.59 24.38
CA ALA A 162 7.09 7.02 25.74
C ALA A 162 6.54 8.47 25.86
N GLU A 163 6.70 9.28 24.82
CA GLU A 163 6.21 10.67 24.75
C GLU A 163 4.93 10.82 23.92
N THR A 164 4.41 9.72 23.36
CA THR A 164 3.17 9.77 22.58
C THR A 164 1.96 9.88 23.50
N MET A 165 0.91 10.56 23.04
CA MET A 165 -0.36 10.58 23.76
C MET A 165 -1.12 9.27 23.53
N GLU A 166 -1.70 8.71 24.61
CA GLU A 166 -2.50 7.48 24.53
C GLU A 166 -3.64 7.59 23.52
N GLN A 167 -4.34 8.75 23.51
CA GLN A 167 -5.43 9.00 22.57
C GLN A 167 -4.96 8.99 21.10
N GLU A 168 -3.76 9.53 20.81
CA GLU A 168 -3.21 9.47 19.46
C GLU A 168 -2.98 8.03 19.00
N ASN A 169 -2.42 7.20 19.89
CA ASN A 169 -2.20 5.78 19.61
C ASN A 169 -3.53 5.02 19.44
N ALA A 170 -4.51 5.27 20.30
CA ALA A 170 -5.85 4.70 20.19
C ALA A 170 -6.53 5.05 18.87
N ASP A 171 -6.47 6.34 18.47
CA ASP A 171 -7.01 6.79 17.19
C ASP A 171 -6.33 6.13 15.99
N ILE A 172 -4.99 5.98 16.03
CA ILE A 172 -4.23 5.32 14.96
C ILE A 172 -4.69 3.88 14.79
N VAL A 173 -4.89 3.15 15.89
CA VAL A 173 -5.39 1.77 15.86
C VAL A 173 -6.84 1.71 15.38
N ALA A 174 -7.72 2.56 15.91
CA ALA A 174 -9.12 2.61 15.51
C ALA A 174 -9.29 2.89 14.00
N ILE A 175 -8.54 3.85 13.47
CA ILE A 175 -8.63 4.26 12.06
C ILE A 175 -7.95 3.24 11.13
N ASN A 176 -6.73 2.78 11.46
CA ASN A 176 -5.96 1.97 10.53
C ASN A 176 -6.33 0.49 10.57
N VAL A 177 -6.73 -0.03 11.75
CA VAL A 177 -7.01 -1.45 11.97
C VAL A 177 -8.52 -1.70 12.05
N ASN A 178 -9.21 -1.12 13.06
CA ASN A 178 -10.61 -1.43 13.32
C ASN A 178 -11.50 -1.05 12.12
N ALA A 179 -11.28 0.14 11.53
CA ALA A 179 -12.04 0.54 10.35
C ALA A 179 -11.86 -0.43 9.18
N THR A 180 -10.62 -0.86 8.89
CA THR A 180 -10.35 -1.82 7.83
C THR A 180 -11.07 -3.14 8.07
N ILE A 181 -10.99 -3.70 9.29
CA ILE A 181 -11.68 -4.95 9.66
C ILE A 181 -13.19 -4.80 9.48
N ARG A 182 -13.79 -3.77 10.10
CA ARG A 182 -15.23 -3.57 10.14
C ARG A 182 -15.82 -3.32 8.76
N VAL A 183 -15.20 -2.49 7.93
CA VAL A 183 -15.67 -2.21 6.58
C VAL A 183 -15.49 -3.42 5.66
N THR A 184 -14.36 -4.13 5.76
CA THR A 184 -14.15 -5.37 5.02
C THR A 184 -15.19 -6.42 5.38
N HIS A 185 -15.46 -6.61 6.68
CA HIS A 185 -16.49 -7.53 7.16
C HIS A 185 -17.90 -7.18 6.65
N ALA A 186 -18.21 -5.88 6.52
CA ALA A 186 -19.51 -5.44 5.97
C ALA A 186 -19.66 -5.73 4.47
N VAL A 187 -18.57 -5.64 3.69
CA VAL A 187 -18.60 -5.80 2.22
C VAL A 187 -18.47 -7.26 1.79
N LEU A 188 -17.65 -8.04 2.49
CA LEU A 188 -17.21 -9.37 2.07
C LEU A 188 -18.33 -10.37 1.81
N PRO A 189 -19.38 -10.49 2.64
CA PRO A 189 -20.47 -11.45 2.41
C PRO A 189 -21.15 -11.27 1.05
N GLY A 190 -21.42 -10.02 0.66
CA GLY A 190 -22.01 -9.72 -0.65
C GLY A 190 -21.07 -10.06 -1.82
N MET A 191 -19.76 -9.84 -1.67
CA MET A 191 -18.76 -10.25 -2.68
C MET A 191 -18.70 -11.78 -2.81
N ILE A 192 -18.71 -12.52 -1.69
CA ILE A 192 -18.71 -13.99 -1.67
C ILE A 192 -19.94 -14.55 -2.38
N GLN A 193 -21.12 -14.01 -2.06
CA GLN A 193 -22.37 -14.44 -2.69
C GLN A 193 -22.35 -14.27 -4.22
N ARG A 194 -21.79 -13.15 -4.70
CA ARG A 194 -21.69 -12.85 -6.14
C ARG A 194 -20.45 -13.47 -6.80
N LYS A 195 -19.56 -14.12 -6.04
CA LYS A 195 -18.27 -14.66 -6.51
C LYS A 195 -17.45 -13.64 -7.29
N ARG A 196 -17.48 -12.38 -6.86
CA ARG A 196 -16.85 -11.26 -7.54
C ARG A 196 -16.50 -10.16 -6.54
N GLY A 197 -15.25 -9.74 -6.49
CA GLY A 197 -14.83 -8.64 -5.64
C GLY A 197 -13.34 -8.32 -5.76
N LEU A 198 -13.02 -7.06 -5.45
CA LEU A 198 -11.67 -6.54 -5.31
C LEU A 198 -11.59 -5.77 -3.99
N VAL A 199 -10.70 -6.18 -3.10
CA VAL A 199 -10.40 -5.46 -1.87
C VAL A 199 -8.97 -4.94 -1.92
N LEU A 200 -8.80 -3.63 -1.80
CA LEU A 200 -7.52 -2.94 -1.79
C LEU A 200 -7.28 -2.34 -0.40
N ASN A 201 -6.28 -2.81 0.31
CA ASN A 201 -5.87 -2.30 1.61
C ASN A 201 -4.63 -1.41 1.45
N LEU A 202 -4.75 -0.11 1.77
CA LEU A 202 -3.65 0.83 1.62
C LEU A 202 -2.60 0.65 2.73
N GLY A 203 -1.51 0.01 2.36
CA GLY A 203 -0.35 -0.25 3.18
C GLY A 203 0.65 0.90 3.23
N SER A 204 1.83 0.60 3.72
CA SER A 204 2.97 1.53 3.77
C SER A 204 4.27 0.77 3.88
N PHE A 205 5.35 1.31 3.33
CA PHE A 205 6.72 0.85 3.60
C PHE A 205 7.07 0.87 5.09
N ALA A 206 6.36 1.68 5.90
CA ALA A 206 6.50 1.65 7.35
C ALA A 206 6.05 0.31 7.99
N GLY A 207 5.21 -0.48 7.31
CA GLY A 207 4.90 -1.86 7.69
C GLY A 207 5.98 -2.85 7.27
N LEU A 208 6.60 -2.64 6.10
CA LEU A 208 7.68 -3.46 5.58
C LEU A 208 8.99 -3.27 6.36
N VAL A 209 9.34 -2.01 6.63
CA VAL A 209 10.51 -1.62 7.42
C VAL A 209 10.03 -0.90 8.66
N PRO A 210 10.21 -1.49 9.85
CA PRO A 210 9.83 -0.84 11.10
C PRO A 210 10.38 0.59 11.17
N SER A 211 9.50 1.53 11.50
CA SER A 211 9.81 2.96 11.47
C SER A 211 9.88 3.50 12.89
N PRO A 212 11.09 3.62 13.49
CA PRO A 212 11.24 4.19 14.84
C PRO A 212 10.62 5.58 14.92
N MET A 213 10.10 5.94 16.08
CA MET A 213 9.33 7.17 16.36
C MET A 213 7.94 7.23 15.69
N LEU A 214 7.55 6.19 14.96
CA LEU A 214 6.20 5.96 14.42
C LEU A 214 5.73 4.53 14.77
N ALA A 215 6.03 4.03 15.96
CA ALA A 215 5.88 2.63 16.32
C ALA A 215 4.46 2.11 16.13
N THR A 216 3.45 2.81 16.65
CA THR A 216 2.03 2.42 16.52
C THR A 216 1.58 2.43 15.07
N TYR A 217 1.91 3.47 14.30
CA TYR A 217 1.60 3.54 12.88
C TYR A 217 2.25 2.38 12.10
N SER A 218 3.53 2.14 12.32
CA SER A 218 4.30 1.06 11.69
C SER A 218 3.68 -0.31 11.99
N GLY A 219 3.31 -0.54 13.26
CA GLY A 219 2.62 -1.76 13.69
C GLY A 219 1.27 -1.96 12.99
N THR A 220 0.46 -0.89 12.86
CA THR A 220 -0.82 -1.00 12.14
C THR A 220 -0.64 -1.31 10.65
N LYS A 221 0.42 -0.80 10.02
CA LYS A 221 0.69 -1.07 8.60
C LYS A 221 1.24 -2.48 8.36
N ALA A 222 2.00 -3.03 9.30
CA ALA A 222 2.41 -4.44 9.30
C ALA A 222 1.19 -5.38 9.52
N PHE A 223 0.27 -5.02 10.42
CA PHE A 223 -1.00 -5.73 10.58
C PHE A 223 -1.76 -5.84 9.26
N LEU A 224 -1.89 -4.73 8.51
CA LEU A 224 -2.61 -4.73 7.22
C LEU A 224 -1.97 -5.67 6.19
N GLU A 225 -0.65 -5.80 6.16
CA GLU A 225 0.04 -6.73 5.25
C GLU A 225 -0.32 -8.18 5.58
N THR A 226 -0.20 -8.57 6.87
CA THR A 226 -0.51 -9.92 7.32
C THR A 226 -1.99 -10.24 7.17
N PHE A 227 -2.88 -9.34 7.59
CA PHE A 227 -4.33 -9.47 7.43
C PHE A 227 -4.73 -9.66 5.96
N THR A 228 -4.16 -8.85 5.06
CA THR A 228 -4.44 -8.96 3.63
C THR A 228 -3.99 -10.30 3.06
N SER A 229 -2.79 -10.75 3.43
CA SER A 229 -2.23 -12.02 2.95
C SER A 229 -3.08 -13.23 3.38
N ALA A 230 -3.53 -13.27 4.63
CA ALA A 230 -4.40 -14.31 5.13
C ALA A 230 -5.77 -14.27 4.44
N LEU A 231 -6.42 -13.11 4.43
CA LEU A 231 -7.73 -12.94 3.82
C LEU A 231 -7.71 -13.25 2.31
N ALA A 232 -6.63 -12.89 1.60
CA ALA A 232 -6.50 -13.18 0.17
C ALA A 232 -6.56 -14.68 -0.14
N ASP A 233 -6.02 -15.53 0.75
CA ASP A 233 -6.07 -16.98 0.59
C ASP A 233 -7.46 -17.54 0.92
N GLU A 234 -8.07 -17.10 2.02
CA GLU A 234 -9.40 -17.52 2.46
C GLU A 234 -10.47 -17.31 1.38
N VAL A 235 -10.44 -16.17 0.67
CA VAL A 235 -11.50 -15.81 -0.27
C VAL A 235 -11.16 -16.07 -1.74
N ARG A 236 -9.99 -16.62 -2.02
CA ARG A 236 -9.54 -16.91 -3.39
C ARG A 236 -10.50 -17.86 -4.12
N SER A 237 -10.96 -18.91 -3.45
CA SER A 237 -11.91 -19.87 -4.00
C SER A 237 -13.26 -19.25 -4.34
N HIS A 238 -13.60 -18.10 -3.75
CA HIS A 238 -14.81 -17.33 -4.04
C HIS A 238 -14.64 -16.32 -5.18
N GLY A 239 -13.50 -16.30 -5.88
CA GLY A 239 -13.25 -15.39 -7.00
C GLY A 239 -12.99 -13.94 -6.57
N ILE A 240 -12.67 -13.72 -5.29
CA ILE A 240 -12.36 -12.39 -4.74
C ILE A 240 -10.85 -12.19 -4.72
N LEU A 241 -10.40 -11.03 -5.20
CA LEU A 241 -9.01 -10.61 -5.15
C LEU A 241 -8.81 -9.62 -3.99
N VAL A 242 -7.89 -9.91 -3.10
CA VAL A 242 -7.50 -9.02 -1.99
C VAL A 242 -6.04 -8.65 -2.13
N GLN A 243 -5.72 -7.35 -2.14
CA GLN A 243 -4.34 -6.87 -2.30
C GLN A 243 -3.98 -5.78 -1.29
N HIS A 244 -2.79 -5.91 -0.73
CA HIS A 244 -2.10 -4.90 0.09
C HIS A 244 -1.29 -4.00 -0.83
N LEU A 245 -1.61 -2.70 -0.86
CA LEU A 245 -0.89 -1.71 -1.66
C LEU A 245 0.29 -1.18 -0.87
N ASN A 246 1.48 -1.71 -1.09
CA ASN A 246 2.70 -1.28 -0.40
C ASN A 246 3.14 0.09 -0.92
N THR A 247 2.89 1.15 -0.15
CA THR A 247 3.02 2.55 -0.55
C THR A 247 4.24 3.19 0.12
N TYR A 248 5.13 3.79 -0.67
CA TYR A 248 6.12 4.73 -0.17
C TYR A 248 5.51 6.14 -0.07
N PHE A 249 6.31 7.21 -0.03
CA PHE A 249 5.75 8.55 0.03
C PHE A 249 4.99 8.94 -1.24
N VAL A 250 3.82 9.56 -1.03
CA VAL A 250 2.98 10.19 -2.06
C VAL A 250 2.68 11.61 -1.61
N VAL A 251 2.61 12.56 -2.52
CA VAL A 251 2.20 13.94 -2.20
C VAL A 251 0.83 13.92 -1.53
N SER A 252 0.75 14.36 -0.27
CA SER A 252 -0.49 14.39 0.50
C SER A 252 -0.35 15.29 1.74
N LYS A 253 -1.49 15.63 2.36
CA LYS A 253 -1.48 16.31 3.67
C LYS A 253 -0.84 15.44 4.76
N MET A 254 -1.03 14.13 4.71
CA MET A 254 -0.45 13.20 5.69
C MET A 254 1.08 13.16 5.61
N SER A 255 1.65 13.13 4.41
CA SER A 255 3.11 13.12 4.23
C SER A 255 3.77 14.48 4.43
N ASN A 256 3.00 15.56 4.48
CA ASN A 256 3.47 16.97 4.47
C ASN A 256 4.38 17.31 3.26
N ILE A 257 4.39 16.46 2.22
CA ILE A 257 5.17 16.68 1.00
C ILE A 257 4.28 17.35 -0.04
N ARG A 258 4.77 18.46 -0.62
CA ARG A 258 4.01 19.30 -1.56
C ARG A 258 4.50 19.17 -3.01
N ARG A 259 5.70 18.66 -3.24
CA ARG A 259 6.31 18.55 -4.59
C ARG A 259 6.55 17.10 -4.96
N THR A 260 6.26 16.78 -6.21
CA THR A 260 6.53 15.46 -6.77
C THR A 260 8.02 15.29 -7.07
N SER A 261 8.48 14.03 -7.04
CA SER A 261 9.79 13.60 -7.53
C SER A 261 9.68 12.22 -8.13
N ALA A 262 10.78 11.68 -8.64
CA ALA A 262 10.81 10.30 -9.14
C ALA A 262 10.35 9.26 -8.10
N LEU A 263 10.68 9.47 -6.81
CA LEU A 263 10.28 8.61 -5.70
C LEU A 263 8.97 9.03 -5.02
N ILE A 264 8.45 10.21 -5.31
CA ILE A 264 7.27 10.77 -4.64
C ILE A 264 6.26 11.18 -5.71
N PRO A 265 5.38 10.26 -6.15
CA PRO A 265 4.36 10.55 -7.14
C PRO A 265 3.26 11.48 -6.61
N SER A 266 2.51 12.07 -7.55
CA SER A 266 1.20 12.63 -7.24
C SER A 266 0.20 11.50 -6.89
N PRO A 267 -0.87 11.77 -6.12
CA PRO A 267 -1.95 10.81 -5.88
C PRO A 267 -2.52 10.21 -7.17
N ALA A 268 -2.74 11.05 -8.18
CA ALA A 268 -3.28 10.63 -9.47
C ALA A 268 -2.38 9.61 -10.20
N SER A 269 -1.07 9.89 -10.24
CA SER A 269 -0.11 8.97 -10.86
C SER A 269 0.03 7.66 -10.10
N TYR A 270 0.03 7.73 -8.76
CA TYR A 270 0.11 6.57 -7.88
C TYR A 270 -1.11 5.65 -8.06
N VAL A 271 -2.32 6.21 -7.99
CA VAL A 271 -3.57 5.44 -8.12
C VAL A 271 -3.68 4.82 -9.51
N ARG A 272 -3.31 5.55 -10.57
CA ARG A 272 -3.27 5.00 -11.93
C ARG A 272 -2.35 3.79 -12.02
N ALA A 273 -1.16 3.86 -11.40
CA ALA A 273 -0.24 2.72 -11.36
C ALA A 273 -0.87 1.54 -10.61
N CYS A 274 -1.50 1.76 -9.43
CA CYS A 274 -2.17 0.70 -8.68
C CYS A 274 -3.27 0.02 -9.50
N LEU A 275 -4.19 0.80 -10.08
CA LEU A 275 -5.32 0.25 -10.84
C LEU A 275 -4.87 -0.47 -12.12
N SER A 276 -3.76 -0.04 -12.74
CA SER A 276 -3.21 -0.70 -13.93
C SER A 276 -2.48 -2.01 -13.66
N LYS A 277 -2.19 -2.33 -12.39
CA LYS A 277 -1.40 -3.50 -11.97
C LYS A 277 -2.15 -4.47 -11.05
N ILE A 278 -3.48 -4.35 -10.96
CA ILE A 278 -4.32 -5.26 -10.17
C ILE A 278 -4.04 -6.72 -10.54
N GLY A 279 -3.80 -7.56 -9.54
CA GLY A 279 -3.49 -9.00 -9.72
C GLY A 279 -2.00 -9.30 -9.82
N PHE A 280 -1.13 -8.31 -10.01
CA PHE A 280 0.33 -8.47 -9.96
C PHE A 280 0.89 -8.07 -8.59
N SER A 281 2.16 -8.42 -8.37
CA SER A 281 2.92 -8.00 -7.17
C SER A 281 3.95 -6.92 -7.50
N CYS A 282 4.38 -6.79 -8.74
CA CYS A 282 5.42 -5.84 -9.19
C CYS A 282 6.68 -5.92 -8.31
N GLY A 283 7.07 -4.84 -7.63
CA GLY A 283 8.24 -4.82 -6.74
C GLY A 283 8.22 -5.85 -5.60
N ALA A 284 7.03 -6.28 -5.17
CA ALA A 284 6.86 -7.31 -4.15
C ALA A 284 6.88 -8.75 -4.72
N ALA A 285 7.07 -8.93 -6.03
CA ALA A 285 7.07 -10.25 -6.65
C ALA A 285 8.16 -11.17 -6.08
N LEU A 286 7.78 -12.41 -5.77
CA LEU A 286 8.68 -13.44 -5.24
C LEU A 286 9.42 -13.03 -3.94
N THR A 287 8.78 -12.20 -3.11
CA THR A 287 9.32 -11.75 -1.82
C THR A 287 8.75 -12.49 -0.61
N GLY A 288 7.89 -13.49 -0.82
CA GLY A 288 7.21 -14.20 0.27
C GLY A 288 6.07 -13.41 0.92
N ARG A 289 5.57 -12.35 0.24
CA ARG A 289 4.44 -11.52 0.70
C ARG A 289 3.24 -11.69 -0.23
N PRO A 290 2.47 -12.78 -0.09
CA PRO A 290 1.31 -13.02 -0.94
C PRO A 290 0.29 -11.89 -0.82
N GLY A 291 -0.36 -11.57 -1.95
CA GLY A 291 -1.34 -10.46 -1.98
C GLY A 291 -0.74 -9.05 -1.92
N THR A 292 0.58 -8.87 -1.84
CA THR A 292 1.20 -7.54 -1.83
C THR A 292 1.48 -7.04 -3.25
N LEU A 293 1.10 -5.78 -3.52
CA LEU A 293 1.36 -5.05 -4.76
C LEU A 293 2.15 -3.79 -4.46
N THR A 294 3.35 -3.65 -5.04
CA THR A 294 4.12 -2.40 -5.06
C THR A 294 4.12 -1.87 -6.50
N ALA A 295 3.05 -1.13 -6.87
CA ALA A 295 2.70 -0.83 -8.25
C ALA A 295 3.50 0.28 -8.90
N PHE A 296 3.78 1.38 -8.16
CA PHE A 296 4.47 2.54 -8.74
C PHE A 296 5.93 2.20 -9.01
N TRP A 297 6.41 2.47 -10.22
CA TRP A 297 7.68 1.93 -10.72
C TRP A 297 8.89 2.18 -9.79
N SER A 298 9.03 3.39 -9.24
CA SER A 298 10.16 3.68 -8.36
C SER A 298 10.01 3.05 -6.96
N HIS A 299 8.78 2.92 -6.46
CA HIS A 299 8.49 2.16 -5.25
C HIS A 299 8.77 0.68 -5.47
N ALA A 300 8.40 0.14 -6.64
CA ALA A 300 8.67 -1.24 -7.02
C ALA A 300 10.18 -1.54 -7.06
N LEU A 301 10.94 -0.62 -7.65
CA LEU A 301 12.39 -0.74 -7.69
C LEU A 301 13.01 -0.67 -6.28
N LEU A 302 12.55 0.27 -5.46
CA LEU A 302 13.01 0.39 -4.07
C LEU A 302 12.69 -0.87 -3.26
N ASP A 303 11.47 -1.39 -3.33
CA ASP A 303 11.05 -2.62 -2.66
C ASP A 303 11.90 -3.82 -3.10
N TYR A 304 12.12 -3.96 -4.40
CA TYR A 304 12.95 -5.01 -4.98
C TYR A 304 14.40 -4.94 -4.49
N ILE A 305 15.02 -3.75 -4.54
CA ILE A 305 16.40 -3.53 -4.10
C ILE A 305 16.55 -3.84 -2.60
N MET A 306 15.64 -3.34 -1.76
CA MET A 306 15.63 -3.62 -0.32
C MET A 306 15.57 -5.12 -0.02
N HIS A 307 14.79 -5.85 -0.83
CA HIS A 307 14.61 -7.29 -0.65
C HIS A 307 15.81 -8.12 -1.15
N VAL A 308 16.46 -7.68 -2.23
CA VAL A 308 17.65 -8.34 -2.79
C VAL A 308 18.88 -8.12 -1.91
N ILE A 309 19.08 -6.90 -1.45
CA ILE A 309 20.25 -6.53 -0.64
C ILE A 309 20.11 -6.99 0.81
N GLY A 310 18.86 -7.07 1.33
CA GLY A 310 18.60 -7.54 2.70
C GLY A 310 19.01 -6.57 3.81
N TRP A 311 19.25 -5.31 3.52
CA TRP A 311 19.74 -4.29 4.46
C TRP A 311 18.64 -3.69 5.35
N LYS A 312 17.74 -4.52 5.84
CA LYS A 312 16.58 -4.06 6.65
C LYS A 312 17.02 -3.27 7.88
N SER A 313 18.05 -3.72 8.59
CA SER A 313 18.58 -3.03 9.78
C SER A 313 19.16 -1.65 9.46
N GLN A 314 19.87 -1.52 8.34
CA GLN A 314 20.44 -0.24 7.89
C GLN A 314 19.32 0.75 7.52
N PHE A 315 18.27 0.28 6.87
CA PHE A 315 17.10 1.12 6.58
C PHE A 315 16.38 1.57 7.85
N ILE A 316 16.24 0.72 8.87
CA ILE A 316 15.68 1.10 10.18
C ILE A 316 16.52 2.21 10.82
N THR A 317 17.85 2.05 10.86
CA THR A 317 18.77 3.05 11.43
C THR A 317 18.71 4.38 10.66
N TYR A 318 18.71 4.31 9.33
CA TYR A 318 18.53 5.49 8.48
C TYR A 318 17.20 6.21 8.74
N THR A 319 16.10 5.46 8.78
CA THR A 319 14.76 6.01 9.04
C THR A 319 14.68 6.64 10.42
N HIS A 320 15.28 6.03 11.45
CA HIS A 320 15.35 6.61 12.78
C HIS A 320 16.08 7.96 12.79
N SER A 321 17.21 8.05 12.12
CA SER A 321 17.96 9.30 11.98
C SER A 321 17.14 10.38 11.27
N LEU A 322 16.49 10.01 10.17
CA LEU A 322 15.61 10.89 9.41
C LEU A 322 14.42 11.40 10.26
N HIS A 323 13.79 10.54 11.05
CA HIS A 323 12.68 10.92 11.92
C HIS A 323 13.12 11.88 13.04
N LYS A 324 14.30 11.68 13.63
CA LYS A 324 14.88 12.64 14.59
C LYS A 324 15.05 14.03 13.98
N ASP A 325 15.52 14.10 12.74
CA ASP A 325 15.68 15.38 12.04
C ASP A 325 14.33 16.02 11.67
N ILE A 326 13.34 15.23 11.28
CA ILE A 326 11.98 15.73 11.03
C ILE A 326 11.38 16.28 12.32
N ARG A 327 11.47 15.56 13.46
CA ARG A 327 11.00 16.02 14.76
C ARG A 327 11.66 17.34 15.18
N ARG A 328 12.99 17.41 15.09
CA ARG A 328 13.75 18.62 15.43
C ARG A 328 13.27 19.84 14.62
N ARG A 329 13.04 19.66 13.33
CA ARG A 329 12.49 20.74 12.47
C ARG A 329 11.06 21.12 12.82
N ALA A 330 10.20 20.15 13.14
CA ALA A 330 8.82 20.38 13.54
C ALA A 330 8.75 21.18 14.85
N LEU A 331 9.52 20.80 15.88
CA LEU A 331 9.58 21.51 17.17
C LEU A 331 10.05 22.96 16.99
N ARG A 332 11.15 23.17 16.24
CA ARG A 332 11.63 24.54 15.94
C ARG A 332 10.59 25.40 15.21
N LYS A 333 9.76 24.79 14.36
CA LYS A 333 8.66 25.51 13.70
C LYS A 333 7.58 25.91 14.70
N GLN A 334 7.17 25.01 15.60
CA GLN A 334 6.19 25.27 16.66
C GLN A 334 6.67 26.38 17.60
N GLU A 335 7.94 26.34 18.03
CA GLU A 335 8.54 27.41 18.86
C GLU A 335 8.51 28.79 18.19
N ARG A 336 8.78 28.84 16.87
CA ARG A 336 8.72 30.10 16.10
C ARG A 336 7.28 30.62 15.96
N GLU A 337 6.32 29.71 15.80
CA GLU A 337 4.89 30.09 15.69
C GLU A 337 4.36 30.57 17.04
N ALA A 338 4.72 29.92 18.14
CA ALA A 338 4.38 30.36 19.50
C ALA A 338 4.97 31.72 19.88
N LYS A 339 6.17 32.06 19.38
CA LYS A 339 6.78 33.40 19.62
C LYS A 339 6.18 34.52 18.79
N LYS A 340 5.31 34.22 17.80
CA LYS A 340 4.63 35.22 16.96
C LYS A 340 3.21 35.52 17.43
N GLN A 341 2.67 34.71 18.34
CA GLN A 341 1.43 34.95 19.07
C GLN A 341 1.70 35.76 20.36
#